data_936173a66863e7cb61c7b3739af5d003
#
_entry.id   936173a66863e7cb61c7b3739af5d003
#
_cell.length_a   1.000
_cell.length_b   1.000
_cell.length_c   1.000
_cell.angle_alpha   90.00
_cell.angle_beta   90.00
_cell.angle_gamma   90.00
#
_symmetry.space_group_name_H-M   'P 1'
#
loop_
_entity.id
_entity.type
_entity.pdbx_description
1 polymer ?
#
loop_
_entity_poly.entity_id
_entity_poly.type
_entity_poly.pdbx_seq_one_letter_code
_entity_poly.pdbx_strand_id
1 'polypeptide(L)'
;MRLPSLLCAGLLALSATSAFAGATLDRVESRKEVVNVLMESYPPFSFLNDQNQLDGFDVDVAKAVAQKLGVKLRLETPSWDVIAAGRWSGRYDICICSMTPSKARAEVFDFPVEYYASPAVIVVNAKDDRIHSAKDLSGKKV
;
A
#
# COMPACT_ATOMS: atom_id res chain seq x y z
N MET A 1 -24.98 -59.82 35.80
CA MET A 1 -25.35 -58.49 35.28
C MET A 1 -24.05 -57.74 35.00
N ARG A 2 -23.72 -57.58 33.73
CA ARG A 2 -22.47 -56.90 33.30
C ARG A 2 -22.88 -55.70 32.48
N LEU A 3 -22.57 -54.47 32.95
CA LEU A 3 -22.78 -53.23 32.23
C LEU A 3 -21.67 -53.08 31.18
N PRO A 4 -21.99 -52.66 29.95
CA PRO A 4 -20.97 -52.28 28.99
C PRO A 4 -20.55 -50.83 29.17
N SER A 5 -19.23 -50.60 29.20
CA SER A 5 -18.58 -49.30 29.25
C SER A 5 -18.77 -48.60 27.91
N LEU A 6 -19.49 -47.47 27.90
CA LEU A 6 -19.56 -46.56 26.75
C LEU A 6 -18.27 -45.74 26.68
N LEU A 7 -17.45 -46.02 25.67
CA LEU A 7 -16.35 -45.15 25.25
C LEU A 7 -16.95 -43.93 24.53
N CYS A 8 -16.96 -42.77 25.19
CA CYS A 8 -17.13 -41.50 24.53
C CYS A 8 -15.85 -41.08 23.80
N ALA A 9 -15.79 -41.36 22.51
CA ALA A 9 -14.76 -40.79 21.63
C ALA A 9 -15.17 -39.35 21.31
N GLY A 10 -14.57 -38.38 22.02
CA GLY A 10 -14.69 -36.97 21.71
C GLY A 10 -13.94 -36.63 20.40
N LEU A 11 -14.68 -36.43 19.32
CA LEU A 11 -14.14 -35.81 18.11
C LEU A 11 -13.85 -34.33 18.43
N LEU A 12 -12.58 -33.99 18.67
CA LEU A 12 -12.11 -32.61 18.57
C LEU A 12 -12.12 -32.23 17.07
N ALA A 13 -13.20 -31.59 16.64
CA ALA A 13 -13.19 -30.87 15.37
C ALA A 13 -12.25 -29.68 15.52
N LEU A 14 -11.01 -29.80 15.01
CA LEU A 14 -10.14 -28.65 14.74
C LEU A 14 -10.85 -27.82 13.66
N SER A 15 -11.57 -26.77 14.10
CA SER A 15 -12.01 -25.72 13.22
C SER A 15 -10.78 -24.96 12.74
N ALA A 16 -10.23 -25.38 11.60
CA ALA A 16 -9.29 -24.55 10.86
C ALA A 16 -10.04 -23.27 10.48
N THR A 17 -9.81 -22.18 11.22
CA THR A 17 -10.21 -20.85 10.80
C THR A 17 -9.42 -20.55 9.55
N SER A 18 -10.02 -20.79 8.38
CA SER A 18 -9.49 -20.28 7.12
C SER A 18 -9.41 -18.77 7.27
N ALA A 19 -8.18 -18.22 7.35
CA ALA A 19 -7.98 -16.80 7.19
C ALA A 19 -8.54 -16.48 5.80
N PHE A 20 -9.68 -15.80 5.74
CA PHE A 20 -10.20 -15.29 4.49
C PHE A 20 -9.21 -14.26 3.97
N ALA A 21 -8.35 -14.67 3.07
CA ALA A 21 -7.64 -13.75 2.20
C ALA A 21 -8.73 -12.87 1.56
N GLY A 22 -8.59 -11.55 1.66
CA GLY A 22 -9.63 -10.65 1.14
C GLY A 22 -9.81 -10.85 -0.37
N ALA A 23 -11.01 -10.54 -0.88
CA ALA A 23 -11.39 -10.76 -2.28
C ALA A 23 -10.37 -10.20 -3.30
N THR A 24 -9.57 -9.22 -2.91
CA THR A 24 -8.48 -8.68 -3.73
C THR A 24 -7.33 -9.67 -3.86
N LEU A 25 -6.89 -10.31 -2.76
CA LEU A 25 -5.81 -11.30 -2.80
C LEU A 25 -6.23 -12.53 -3.59
N ASP A 26 -7.47 -13.04 -3.37
CA ASP A 26 -8.01 -14.16 -4.13
C ASP A 26 -7.99 -13.88 -5.65
N ARG A 27 -8.34 -12.65 -6.04
CA ARG A 27 -8.31 -12.21 -7.44
C ARG A 27 -6.88 -12.16 -7.98
N VAL A 28 -5.92 -11.63 -7.23
CA VAL A 28 -4.50 -11.56 -7.60
C VAL A 28 -3.92 -12.97 -7.78
N GLU A 29 -4.19 -13.86 -6.85
CA GLU A 29 -3.72 -15.25 -6.92
C GLU A 29 -4.34 -16.03 -8.08
N SER A 30 -5.63 -15.82 -8.34
CA SER A 30 -6.34 -16.43 -9.46
C SER A 30 -5.79 -15.99 -10.82
N ARG A 31 -5.54 -14.68 -10.99
CA ARG A 31 -5.00 -14.10 -12.23
C ARG A 31 -3.50 -14.32 -12.40
N LYS A 32 -2.79 -14.66 -11.32
CA LYS A 32 -1.32 -14.66 -11.25
C LYS A 32 -0.71 -13.30 -11.62
N GLU A 33 -1.42 -12.22 -11.28
CA GLU A 33 -1.03 -10.85 -11.59
C GLU A 33 -1.55 -9.89 -10.52
N VAL A 34 -0.69 -8.99 -10.06
CA VAL A 34 -1.06 -7.83 -9.22
C VAL A 34 -0.95 -6.55 -10.05
N VAL A 35 -1.99 -5.73 -9.99
CA VAL A 35 -2.05 -4.44 -10.67
C VAL A 35 -1.79 -3.33 -9.65
N ASN A 36 -0.62 -2.71 -9.74
CA ASN A 36 -0.26 -1.57 -8.92
C ASN A 36 -0.50 -0.26 -9.66
N VAL A 37 -1.13 0.71 -8.98
CA VAL A 37 -1.26 2.09 -9.48
C VAL A 37 -0.24 3.00 -8.83
N LEU A 38 0.33 3.89 -9.62
CA LEU A 38 1.28 4.92 -9.19
C LEU A 38 1.25 6.12 -10.15
N MET A 39 1.90 7.21 -9.77
CA MET A 39 2.05 8.37 -10.64
C MET A 39 3.22 8.18 -11.60
N GLU A 40 3.08 8.69 -12.83
CA GLU A 40 4.13 8.61 -13.85
C GLU A 40 5.22 9.68 -13.66
N SER A 41 4.90 10.77 -12.95
CA SER A 41 5.79 11.93 -12.80
C SER A 41 5.93 12.35 -11.34
N TYR A 42 6.58 11.51 -10.53
CA TYR A 42 6.86 11.76 -9.12
C TYR A 42 8.28 11.28 -8.72
N PRO A 43 9.35 11.83 -9.34
CA PRO A 43 10.71 11.44 -9.02
C PRO A 43 11.07 11.82 -7.57
N PRO A 44 11.87 11.02 -6.86
CA PRO A 44 12.52 9.78 -7.31
C PRO A 44 11.69 8.52 -7.06
N PHE A 45 10.39 8.65 -6.73
CA PHE A 45 9.54 7.52 -6.32
C PHE A 45 8.97 6.75 -7.51
N SER A 46 8.43 7.47 -8.50
CA SER A 46 7.96 6.89 -9.75
C SER A 46 8.06 7.90 -10.89
N PHE A 47 8.72 7.53 -11.96
CA PHE A 47 8.97 8.39 -13.12
C PHE A 47 9.31 7.55 -14.36
N LEU A 48 9.31 8.17 -15.53
CA LEU A 48 9.83 7.54 -16.75
C LEU A 48 11.34 7.81 -16.84
N ASN A 49 12.10 6.73 -17.00
CA ASN A 49 13.54 6.81 -17.23
C ASN A 49 13.87 7.18 -18.69
N ASP A 50 15.15 7.27 -19.04
CA ASP A 50 15.62 7.61 -20.39
C ASP A 50 15.18 6.62 -21.48
N GLN A 51 14.79 5.41 -21.11
CA GLN A 51 14.24 4.39 -22.00
C GLN A 51 12.70 4.42 -22.05
N ASN A 52 12.08 5.46 -21.49
CA ASN A 52 10.63 5.61 -21.40
C ASN A 52 9.95 4.44 -20.65
N GLN A 53 10.63 3.90 -19.64
CA GLN A 53 10.13 2.85 -18.76
C GLN A 53 9.89 3.40 -17.36
N LEU A 54 8.84 2.92 -16.70
CA LEU A 54 8.57 3.27 -15.31
C LEU A 54 9.69 2.77 -14.40
N ASP A 55 10.23 3.66 -13.60
CA ASP A 55 11.35 3.46 -12.71
C ASP A 55 11.16 4.24 -11.40
N GLY A 56 11.95 3.93 -10.38
CA GLY A 56 11.96 4.62 -9.10
C GLY A 56 11.65 3.72 -7.91
N PHE A 57 11.72 4.33 -6.73
CA PHE A 57 11.61 3.61 -5.46
C PHE A 57 10.28 2.84 -5.32
N ASP A 58 9.13 3.46 -5.62
CA ASP A 58 7.82 2.82 -5.55
C ASP A 58 7.70 1.66 -6.54
N VAL A 59 8.31 1.80 -7.71
CA VAL A 59 8.36 0.75 -8.73
C VAL A 59 9.14 -0.46 -8.22
N ASP A 60 10.27 -0.23 -7.55
CA ASP A 60 11.10 -1.32 -7.01
C ASP A 60 10.41 -2.02 -5.82
N VAL A 61 9.72 -1.26 -4.96
CA VAL A 61 8.89 -1.84 -3.89
C VAL A 61 7.76 -2.69 -4.50
N ALA A 62 7.08 -2.20 -5.55
CA ALA A 62 6.02 -2.95 -6.23
C ALA A 62 6.55 -4.25 -6.86
N LYS A 63 7.73 -4.22 -7.49
CA LYS A 63 8.42 -5.41 -8.01
C LYS A 63 8.70 -6.43 -6.90
N ALA A 64 9.24 -5.97 -5.76
CA ALA A 64 9.55 -6.82 -4.62
C ALA A 64 8.29 -7.49 -4.03
N VAL A 65 7.19 -6.76 -3.92
CA VAL A 65 5.90 -7.29 -3.46
C VAL A 65 5.37 -8.35 -4.43
N ALA A 66 5.33 -8.07 -5.73
CA ALA A 66 4.88 -9.03 -6.73
C ALA A 66 5.72 -10.31 -6.74
N GLN A 67 7.05 -10.16 -6.64
CA GLN A 67 7.98 -11.30 -6.52
C GLN A 67 7.69 -12.13 -5.27
N LYS A 68 7.44 -11.49 -4.13
CA LYS A 68 7.12 -12.18 -2.88
C LYS A 68 5.80 -12.94 -2.94
N LEU A 69 4.82 -12.40 -3.66
CA LEU A 69 3.53 -13.05 -3.92
C LEU A 69 3.63 -14.15 -5.00
N GLY A 70 4.72 -14.23 -5.75
CA GLY A 70 4.88 -15.19 -6.84
C GLY A 70 3.97 -14.91 -8.03
N VAL A 71 3.66 -13.63 -8.30
CA VAL A 71 2.77 -13.18 -9.37
C VAL A 71 3.46 -12.17 -10.29
N LYS A 72 2.88 -11.93 -11.47
CA LYS A 72 3.32 -10.86 -12.37
C LYS A 72 2.94 -9.50 -11.81
N LEU A 73 3.78 -8.49 -12.03
CA LEU A 73 3.46 -7.09 -11.77
C LEU A 73 2.95 -6.42 -13.04
N ARG A 74 1.83 -5.72 -12.94
CA ARG A 74 1.36 -4.76 -13.94
C ARG A 74 1.29 -3.37 -13.30
N LEU A 75 1.94 -2.39 -13.91
CA LEU A 75 1.94 -1.00 -13.49
C LEU A 75 0.94 -0.21 -14.33
N GLU A 76 0.14 0.63 -13.68
CA GLU A 76 -0.84 1.51 -14.30
C GLU A 76 -0.67 2.92 -13.75
N THR A 77 -0.75 3.92 -14.62
CA THR A 77 -0.52 5.33 -14.29
C THR A 77 -1.74 6.21 -14.55
N PRO A 78 -2.90 5.95 -13.92
CA PRO A 78 -4.05 6.82 -14.04
C PRO A 78 -3.78 8.17 -13.35
N SER A 79 -4.67 9.15 -13.57
CA SER A 79 -4.57 10.43 -12.85
C SER A 79 -4.64 10.24 -11.34
N TRP A 80 -4.03 11.18 -10.59
CA TRP A 80 -4.07 11.16 -9.13
C TRP A 80 -5.49 11.10 -8.57
N ASP A 81 -6.45 11.80 -9.18
CA ASP A 81 -7.85 11.78 -8.73
C ASP A 81 -8.46 10.39 -8.80
N VAL A 82 -8.13 9.60 -9.81
CA VAL A 82 -8.55 8.20 -9.95
C VAL A 82 -7.88 7.33 -8.89
N ILE A 83 -6.59 7.53 -8.65
CA ILE A 83 -5.85 6.80 -7.60
C ILE A 83 -6.48 7.12 -6.24
N ALA A 84 -6.58 8.40 -5.88
CA ALA A 84 -7.01 8.85 -4.58
C ALA A 84 -8.49 8.56 -4.26
N ALA A 85 -9.32 8.36 -5.28
CA ALA A 85 -10.73 8.01 -5.08
C ALA A 85 -10.92 6.61 -4.47
N GLY A 86 -9.98 5.67 -4.62
CA GLY A 86 -10.04 4.33 -4.06
C GLY A 86 -11.15 3.43 -4.60
N ARG A 87 -12.03 3.95 -5.45
CA ARG A 87 -13.17 3.22 -6.02
C ARG A 87 -12.80 2.55 -7.34
N TRP A 88 -11.95 1.54 -7.26
CA TRP A 88 -11.33 0.94 -8.46
C TRP A 88 -12.12 -0.20 -9.10
N SER A 89 -13.18 -0.71 -8.41
CA SER A 89 -14.06 -1.76 -8.91
C SER A 89 -13.31 -2.99 -9.46
N GLY A 90 -12.20 -3.37 -8.80
CA GLY A 90 -11.36 -4.50 -9.20
C GLY A 90 -10.45 -4.26 -10.41
N ARG A 91 -10.38 -3.03 -10.93
CA ARG A 91 -9.47 -2.66 -12.01
C ARG A 91 -8.01 -2.63 -11.55
N TYR A 92 -7.77 -2.19 -10.33
CA TYR A 92 -6.48 -2.10 -9.65
C TYR A 92 -6.56 -2.85 -8.33
N ASP A 93 -5.44 -3.29 -7.81
CA ASP A 93 -5.37 -4.12 -6.60
C ASP A 93 -4.68 -3.40 -5.45
N ILE A 94 -3.63 -2.65 -5.73
CA ILE A 94 -2.79 -2.00 -4.73
C ILE A 94 -2.27 -0.65 -5.23
N CYS A 95 -2.00 0.25 -4.31
CA CYS A 95 -1.28 1.50 -4.54
C CYS A 95 0.01 1.48 -3.70
N ILE A 96 1.13 1.17 -4.36
CA ILE A 96 2.48 1.46 -3.90
C ILE A 96 2.87 2.71 -4.66
N CYS A 97 2.60 3.87 -4.10
CA CYS A 97 2.54 5.15 -4.80
C CYS A 97 2.85 6.34 -3.89
N SER A 98 3.58 6.11 -2.81
CA SER A 98 3.96 7.15 -1.84
C SER A 98 2.76 7.91 -1.25
N MET A 99 1.61 7.25 -1.13
CA MET A 99 0.39 7.84 -0.58
C MET A 99 0.49 7.95 0.95
N THR A 100 0.52 9.17 1.47
CA THR A 100 0.48 9.42 2.91
C THR A 100 -0.88 9.02 3.52
N PRO A 101 -0.93 8.23 4.59
CA PRO A 101 -2.16 7.96 5.32
C PRO A 101 -2.82 9.24 5.85
N SER A 102 -4.15 9.31 5.79
CA SER A 102 -4.95 10.35 6.42
C SER A 102 -6.32 9.77 6.82
N LYS A 103 -7.04 10.46 7.71
CA LYS A 103 -8.38 10.03 8.12
C LYS A 103 -9.31 9.85 6.92
N ALA A 104 -9.34 10.82 6.00
CA ALA A 104 -10.19 10.75 4.81
C ALA A 104 -9.80 9.59 3.88
N ARG A 105 -8.51 9.33 3.71
CA ARG A 105 -8.03 8.21 2.88
C ARG A 105 -8.31 6.86 3.53
N ALA A 106 -8.25 6.77 4.84
CA ALA A 106 -8.57 5.54 5.58
C ALA A 106 -10.05 5.12 5.49
N GLU A 107 -10.94 5.98 4.98
CA GLU A 107 -12.34 5.63 4.69
C GLU A 107 -12.47 4.76 3.43
N VAL A 108 -11.47 4.76 2.55
CA VAL A 108 -11.49 4.08 1.26
C VAL A 108 -10.28 3.17 1.00
N PHE A 109 -9.25 3.24 1.85
CA PHE A 109 -8.03 2.44 1.76
C PHE A 109 -7.65 1.82 3.09
N ASP A 110 -7.13 0.61 3.06
CA ASP A 110 -6.36 0.03 4.14
C ASP A 110 -4.87 0.36 3.94
N PHE A 111 -4.21 0.80 5.01
CA PHE A 111 -2.77 1.09 5.05
C PHE A 111 -2.08 0.06 5.94
N PRO A 112 -1.75 -1.13 5.43
CA PRO A 112 -1.23 -2.22 6.26
C PRO A 112 0.18 -1.96 6.78
N VAL A 113 0.98 -1.18 6.05
CA VAL A 113 2.37 -0.89 6.40
C VAL A 113 2.85 0.42 5.77
N GLU A 114 3.66 1.16 6.51
CA GLU A 114 4.44 2.28 5.99
C GLU A 114 5.80 1.72 5.54
N TYR A 115 6.16 1.88 4.27
CA TYR A 115 7.40 1.34 3.72
C TYR A 115 8.55 2.36 3.66
N TYR A 116 8.28 3.64 3.97
CA TYR A 116 9.28 4.66 4.26
C TYR A 116 8.65 5.82 5.05
N ALA A 117 9.49 6.64 5.69
CA ALA A 117 9.06 7.84 6.39
C ALA A 117 9.53 9.10 5.67
N SER A 118 8.61 10.06 5.45
CA SER A 118 8.90 11.36 4.86
C SER A 118 8.28 12.45 5.73
N PRO A 119 8.96 12.87 6.80
CA PRO A 119 8.44 13.93 7.66
C PRO A 119 8.39 15.27 6.89
N ALA A 120 7.36 16.08 7.19
CA ALA A 120 7.30 17.44 6.68
C ALA A 120 8.46 18.26 7.24
N VAL A 121 9.12 19.02 6.38
CA VAL A 121 10.23 19.91 6.74
C VAL A 121 9.96 21.33 6.26
N ILE A 122 10.56 22.30 6.92
CA ILE A 122 10.53 23.70 6.52
C ILE A 122 11.85 24.00 5.84
N VAL A 123 11.79 24.47 4.59
CA VAL A 123 12.96 24.90 3.84
C VAL A 123 13.06 26.42 3.93
N VAL A 124 14.20 26.92 4.37
CA VAL A 124 14.49 28.35 4.47
C VAL A 124 15.76 28.71 3.72
N ASN A 125 15.94 29.98 3.41
CA ASN A 125 17.22 30.42 2.83
C ASN A 125 18.37 30.16 3.82
N ALA A 126 19.46 29.58 3.36
CA ALA A 126 20.61 29.23 4.20
C ALA A 126 21.25 30.45 4.94
N LYS A 127 21.00 31.67 4.47
CA LYS A 127 21.45 32.91 5.11
C LYS A 127 20.41 33.54 6.02
N ASP A 128 19.22 32.95 6.16
CA ASP A 128 18.15 33.44 7.04
C ASP A 128 18.23 32.72 8.38
N ASP A 129 18.75 33.39 9.39
CA ASP A 129 18.91 32.91 10.75
C ASP A 129 17.70 33.23 11.67
N ARG A 130 16.59 33.72 11.10
CA ARG A 130 15.40 34.13 11.87
C ARG A 130 14.37 33.04 12.02
N ILE A 131 14.50 31.92 11.31
CA ILE A 131 13.53 30.83 11.27
C ILE A 131 14.19 29.54 11.70
N HIS A 132 13.88 29.08 12.93
CA HIS A 132 14.42 27.87 13.53
C HIS A 132 13.30 26.87 13.87
N SER A 133 12.04 27.29 13.82
CA SER A 133 10.88 26.47 14.16
C SER A 133 9.63 26.91 13.38
N ALA A 134 8.62 26.06 13.38
CA ALA A 134 7.32 26.39 12.78
C ALA A 134 6.67 27.66 13.40
N LYS A 135 6.97 27.98 14.67
CA LYS A 135 6.42 29.16 15.37
C LYS A 135 6.94 30.46 14.78
N ASP A 136 8.17 30.46 14.23
CA ASP A 136 8.81 31.65 13.67
C ASP A 136 8.19 32.03 12.31
N LEU A 137 7.33 31.17 11.75
CA LEU A 137 6.57 31.41 10.51
C LEU A 137 5.32 32.26 10.75
N SER A 138 4.93 32.51 12.00
CA SER A 138 3.74 33.31 12.30
C SER A 138 3.84 34.71 11.69
N GLY A 139 2.86 35.08 10.87
CA GLY A 139 2.83 36.35 10.14
C GLY A 139 3.83 36.45 8.98
N LYS A 140 4.51 35.37 8.62
CA LYS A 140 5.36 35.30 7.43
C LYS A 140 4.57 34.84 6.21
N LYS A 141 4.99 35.29 5.05
CA LYS A 141 4.51 34.77 3.77
C LYS A 141 5.33 33.51 3.45
N VAL A 142 4.65 32.39 3.30
CA VAL A 142 5.21 31.06 2.96
C VAL A 142 4.78 30.69 1.55
#